data_77437b3350eba04fcb11c95d34e5fc37
#
_entry.id   77437b3350eba04fcb11c95d34e5fc37
#
_cell.length_a   1.000
_cell.length_b   1.000
_cell.length_c   1.000
_cell.angle_alpha   90.00
_cell.angle_beta   90.00
_cell.angle_gamma   90.00
#
_symmetry.space_group_name_H-M   'P 1'
#
loop_
_entity.id
_entity.type
_entity.pdbx_description
1 polymer ?
#
loop_
_entity_poly.entity_id
_entity_poly.type
_entity_poly.pdbx_seq_one_letter_code
_entity_poly.pdbx_strand_id
1 'polypeptide(L)'
;GGNSNVCIGDEAGRSLTTGDNNIAIGHEALYSENAHGQNIAIGYRALKAQDGGAEVQNTAIGYLAGQAIDLGRENVLVGGNAGDALTHADYNVAIGNGSLGADTLGHKSTAVGYATLNAQNFTSSTDSNNTAVGYFAGVAVTTGVNNTLIGSLAGDALTEGGNNTALGIRSLGADTLGSRNTAIGYNTLLVQNFASATNSYNVAMGHDAGRAITTGIFNTLIGSLAGDALSDADTNVAIGASALTTDTLGSKSTAVGHSALEAQNFASATTTHNTAVGADSGKAISTGTTNSTFGSSSGAALTTGTHNVLIGSYAGAGGVGNLTTGLRNILIGHGAGQNNGNDNGNIAIGYETNCQGHAEAIVLGGNVDSVANTTFTFGRNDGSDRVHNNYTSNATFTRVSDERYKKEIQNNTDCGLDFINELRTVTFKFKAKSEIPNTLPDYDASKTTADHTGKLYGMIAQEVKAAMATHNITDFGGHSEEESSGIQGVAQSMFIYPLIKAVQELSAQVTALTARVTELEG
;
A
#
# COMPACT_ATOMS: atom_id res chain seq x y z
N GLY A 1 55.46 46.90 -2.97
CA GLY A 1 54.92 45.80 -3.74
C GLY A 1 54.45 44.66 -2.84
N GLY A 2 53.47 43.87 -3.28
CA GLY A 2 52.99 42.69 -2.57
C GLY A 2 54.09 41.66 -2.32
N ASN A 3 53.92 40.86 -1.27
CA ASN A 3 54.84 39.83 -0.81
C ASN A 3 54.41 38.43 -1.23
N SER A 4 55.34 37.49 -1.34
CA SER A 4 55.10 36.06 -1.55
C SER A 4 54.27 35.75 -2.82
N ASN A 5 54.38 36.53 -3.89
CA ASN A 5 53.73 36.28 -5.17
C ASN A 5 54.62 35.45 -6.10
N VAL A 6 54.06 34.55 -6.87
CA VAL A 6 54.67 33.80 -7.96
C VAL A 6 54.07 34.24 -9.28
N CYS A 7 54.80 34.94 -10.15
CA CYS A 7 54.33 35.38 -11.47
C CYS A 7 55.23 34.79 -12.55
N ILE A 8 54.70 33.92 -13.43
CA ILE A 8 55.43 33.24 -14.50
C ILE A 8 54.63 33.33 -15.81
N GLY A 9 55.14 34.04 -16.79
CA GLY A 9 54.50 34.22 -18.09
C GLY A 9 54.43 35.70 -18.51
N ASP A 10 54.13 35.91 -19.80
CA ASP A 10 53.94 37.25 -20.34
C ASP A 10 52.67 37.88 -19.72
N GLU A 11 52.81 39.07 -19.16
CA GLU A 11 51.78 39.83 -18.44
C GLU A 11 51.11 39.12 -17.24
N ALA A 12 51.72 38.07 -16.71
CA ALA A 12 51.23 37.40 -15.50
C ALA A 12 51.31 38.32 -14.27
N GLY A 13 50.19 38.57 -13.58
CA GLY A 13 50.09 39.46 -12.42
C GLY A 13 50.52 40.92 -12.75
N ARG A 14 50.27 41.37 -13.97
CA ARG A 14 50.73 42.68 -14.46
C ARG A 14 50.37 43.86 -13.57
N SER A 15 49.14 43.87 -13.04
CA SER A 15 48.65 45.00 -12.25
C SER A 15 48.89 44.85 -10.74
N LEU A 16 49.50 43.76 -10.26
CA LEU A 16 49.76 43.53 -8.83
C LEU A 16 50.63 44.65 -8.23
N THR A 17 50.08 45.34 -7.22
CA THR A 17 50.77 46.41 -6.48
C THR A 17 51.03 46.03 -5.03
N THR A 18 49.97 45.74 -4.26
CA THR A 18 50.07 45.43 -2.84
C THR A 18 49.48 44.02 -2.50
N GLY A 19 48.88 43.31 -3.46
CA GLY A 19 48.34 41.97 -3.24
C GLY A 19 49.39 40.95 -2.84
N ASP A 20 49.11 40.13 -1.83
CA ASP A 20 50.04 39.15 -1.26
C ASP A 20 49.61 37.70 -1.56
N ASN A 21 50.59 36.77 -1.56
CA ASN A 21 50.34 35.32 -1.63
C ASN A 21 49.58 34.87 -2.90
N ASN A 22 49.77 35.51 -4.04
CA ASN A 22 49.16 35.10 -5.30
C ASN A 22 50.08 34.17 -6.10
N ILE A 23 49.50 33.24 -6.84
CA ILE A 23 50.16 32.43 -7.87
C ILE A 23 49.55 32.77 -9.22
N ALA A 24 50.31 33.39 -10.14
CA ALA A 24 49.91 33.72 -11.50
C ALA A 24 50.86 33.05 -12.49
N ILE A 25 50.44 31.99 -13.18
CA ILE A 25 51.29 31.26 -14.14
C ILE A 25 50.54 31.14 -15.47
N GLY A 26 51.06 31.77 -16.50
CA GLY A 26 50.49 31.80 -17.85
C GLY A 26 50.32 33.20 -18.41
N HIS A 27 50.16 33.31 -19.74
CA HIS A 27 49.95 34.61 -20.40
C HIS A 27 48.65 35.26 -19.86
N GLU A 28 48.75 36.51 -19.41
CA GLU A 28 47.68 37.31 -18.80
C GLU A 28 46.96 36.61 -17.60
N ALA A 29 47.59 35.67 -16.92
CA ALA A 29 47.03 35.10 -15.69
C ALA A 29 46.99 36.16 -14.58
N LEU A 30 45.86 36.35 -13.91
CA LEU A 30 45.63 37.36 -12.86
C LEU A 30 46.05 38.78 -13.31
N TYR A 31 45.69 39.15 -14.54
CA TYR A 31 46.20 40.36 -15.20
C TYR A 31 45.76 41.66 -14.53
N SER A 32 44.46 41.77 -14.16
CA SER A 32 43.85 43.02 -13.65
C SER A 32 43.99 43.19 -12.14
N GLU A 33 44.26 42.12 -11.38
CA GLU A 33 44.34 42.14 -9.92
C GLU A 33 45.43 43.08 -9.42
N ASN A 34 45.11 44.01 -8.53
CA ASN A 34 46.07 45.01 -8.07
C ASN A 34 46.41 44.91 -6.59
N ALA A 35 45.48 44.79 -5.68
CA ALA A 35 45.70 44.98 -4.25
C ALA A 35 45.33 43.76 -3.37
N HIS A 36 44.72 42.71 -3.96
CA HIS A 36 44.19 41.59 -3.19
C HIS A 36 45.02 40.32 -3.35
N GLY A 37 44.92 39.44 -2.40
CA GLY A 37 45.81 38.30 -2.27
C GLY A 37 45.09 36.94 -2.26
N GLN A 38 45.93 35.91 -2.09
CA GLN A 38 45.50 34.52 -1.87
C GLN A 38 44.79 33.87 -3.08
N ASN A 39 45.12 34.31 -4.31
CA ASN A 39 44.58 33.73 -5.54
C ASN A 39 45.55 32.76 -6.19
N ILE A 40 45.03 31.73 -6.82
CA ILE A 40 45.76 30.80 -7.68
C ILE A 40 45.18 30.90 -9.09
N ALA A 41 45.96 31.45 -10.04
CA ALA A 41 45.62 31.57 -11.44
C ALA A 41 46.67 30.86 -12.29
N ILE A 42 46.38 29.68 -12.82
CA ILE A 42 47.30 28.88 -13.63
C ILE A 42 46.67 28.57 -14.98
N GLY A 43 47.17 29.17 -16.04
CA GLY A 43 46.65 28.98 -17.40
C GLY A 43 46.56 30.28 -18.17
N TYR A 44 46.35 30.17 -19.50
CA TYR A 44 46.14 31.32 -20.36
C TYR A 44 44.86 32.06 -19.89
N ARG A 45 45.00 33.33 -19.48
CA ARG A 45 43.95 34.22 -19.00
C ARG A 45 43.13 33.69 -17.80
N ALA A 46 43.68 32.79 -16.99
CA ALA A 46 43.02 32.39 -15.74
C ALA A 46 42.85 33.62 -14.82
N LEU A 47 41.64 33.86 -14.30
CA LEU A 47 41.27 35.04 -13.47
C LEU A 47 41.73 36.38 -14.08
N LYS A 48 41.66 36.53 -15.40
CA LYS A 48 42.20 37.72 -16.09
C LYS A 48 41.55 39.02 -15.61
N ALA A 49 40.25 39.08 -15.48
CA ALA A 49 39.48 40.29 -15.15
C ALA A 49 39.41 40.60 -13.65
N GLN A 50 39.88 39.68 -12.78
CA GLN A 50 39.74 39.84 -11.34
C GLN A 50 40.38 41.10 -10.83
N ASP A 51 39.59 41.93 -10.14
CA ASP A 51 40.01 43.14 -9.42
C ASP A 51 39.04 43.38 -8.24
N GLY A 52 38.95 42.39 -7.34
CA GLY A 52 37.97 42.35 -6.28
C GLY A 52 38.26 43.32 -5.14
N GLY A 53 37.40 44.14 -4.68
CA GLY A 53 37.57 45.12 -3.59
C GLY A 53 37.93 44.56 -2.20
N ALA A 54 38.29 43.29 -2.04
CA ALA A 54 38.69 42.59 -0.82
C ALA A 54 39.49 41.31 -1.13
N GLU A 55 40.00 40.58 -0.12
CA GLU A 55 40.59 39.26 -0.33
C GLU A 55 39.56 38.31 -0.94
N VAL A 56 39.87 37.72 -2.07
CA VAL A 56 38.91 37.00 -2.91
C VAL A 56 39.11 35.49 -2.95
N GLN A 57 40.33 34.99 -2.65
CA GLN A 57 40.63 33.55 -2.45
C GLN A 57 40.12 32.62 -3.57
N ASN A 58 40.25 33.05 -4.84
CA ASN A 58 39.84 32.22 -5.97
C ASN A 58 40.97 31.26 -6.39
N THR A 59 40.63 30.05 -6.77
CA THR A 59 41.52 29.09 -7.41
C THR A 59 41.04 28.81 -8.83
N ALA A 60 41.78 29.19 -9.85
CA ALA A 60 41.46 28.93 -11.25
C ALA A 60 42.64 28.27 -11.97
N ILE A 61 42.46 27.07 -12.46
CA ILE A 61 43.48 26.28 -13.13
C ILE A 61 42.95 25.80 -14.49
N GLY A 62 43.43 26.34 -15.58
CA GLY A 62 43.00 25.96 -16.92
C GLY A 62 43.00 27.14 -17.91
N TYR A 63 42.82 26.81 -19.19
CA TYR A 63 42.64 27.80 -20.26
C TYR A 63 41.32 28.57 -20.02
N LEU A 64 41.40 29.88 -19.86
CA LEU A 64 40.26 30.81 -19.58
C LEU A 64 39.49 30.52 -18.28
N ALA A 65 39.99 29.72 -17.35
CA ALA A 65 39.28 29.42 -16.10
C ALA A 65 39.00 30.72 -15.32
N GLY A 66 37.74 31.03 -15.06
CA GLY A 66 37.27 32.21 -14.35
C GLY A 66 37.70 33.55 -14.99
N GLN A 67 37.92 33.60 -16.31
CA GLN A 67 38.50 34.79 -16.97
C GLN A 67 37.72 36.08 -16.77
N ALA A 68 36.36 36.00 -16.61
CA ALA A 68 35.49 37.15 -16.45
C ALA A 68 35.25 37.55 -14.98
N ILE A 69 35.73 36.77 -14.01
CA ILE A 69 35.56 37.09 -12.59
C ILE A 69 36.22 38.44 -12.32
N ASP A 70 35.46 39.39 -11.79
CA ASP A 70 35.96 40.66 -11.28
C ASP A 70 35.82 40.77 -9.75
N LEU A 71 34.63 40.70 -9.19
CA LEU A 71 34.36 40.82 -7.75
C LEU A 71 34.02 39.48 -7.08
N GLY A 72 33.81 38.40 -7.85
CA GLY A 72 33.47 37.05 -7.32
C GLY A 72 34.61 36.47 -6.48
N ARG A 73 34.30 35.75 -5.42
CA ARG A 73 35.23 35.22 -4.43
C ARG A 73 34.98 33.78 -4.03
N GLU A 74 36.03 33.17 -3.46
CA GLU A 74 35.97 31.82 -2.90
C GLU A 74 35.47 30.77 -3.90
N ASN A 75 35.85 30.92 -5.20
CA ASN A 75 35.53 29.97 -6.24
C ASN A 75 36.69 29.00 -6.51
N VAL A 76 36.42 27.75 -6.82
CA VAL A 76 37.37 26.72 -7.26
C VAL A 76 37.04 26.32 -8.68
N LEU A 77 37.84 26.71 -9.66
CA LEU A 77 37.60 26.57 -11.10
C LEU A 77 38.76 25.79 -11.74
N VAL A 78 38.56 24.53 -12.08
CA VAL A 78 39.63 23.67 -12.63
C VAL A 78 39.17 23.04 -13.95
N GLY A 79 39.77 23.46 -15.04
CA GLY A 79 39.44 22.99 -16.39
C GLY A 79 39.45 24.12 -17.41
N GLY A 80 39.49 23.78 -18.69
CA GLY A 80 39.34 24.79 -19.75
C GLY A 80 37.91 25.39 -19.70
N ASN A 81 37.80 26.70 -19.72
CA ASN A 81 36.54 27.44 -19.66
C ASN A 81 35.68 27.08 -18.41
N ALA A 82 36.29 26.65 -17.33
CA ALA A 82 35.55 26.42 -16.06
C ALA A 82 35.14 27.77 -15.46
N GLY A 83 33.85 28.04 -15.34
CA GLY A 83 33.31 29.28 -14.80
C GLY A 83 33.79 30.53 -15.52
N ASP A 84 34.06 30.46 -16.83
CA ASP A 84 34.68 31.52 -17.58
C ASP A 84 33.81 32.77 -17.79
N ALA A 85 32.48 32.64 -17.65
CA ALA A 85 31.55 33.76 -17.68
C ALA A 85 31.21 34.35 -16.29
N LEU A 86 31.56 33.69 -15.18
CA LEU A 86 31.34 34.19 -13.83
C LEU A 86 31.90 35.59 -13.64
N THR A 87 31.12 36.51 -13.07
CA THR A 87 31.55 37.88 -12.78
C THR A 87 31.56 38.17 -11.27
N HIS A 88 30.39 38.34 -10.63
CA HIS A 88 30.23 38.61 -9.20
C HIS A 88 29.79 37.38 -8.40
N ALA A 89 29.96 36.20 -8.94
CA ALA A 89 29.49 34.94 -8.37
C ALA A 89 30.45 34.39 -7.30
N ASP A 90 29.94 33.94 -6.16
CA ASP A 90 30.73 33.48 -5.02
C ASP A 90 30.48 32.01 -4.71
N TYR A 91 31.45 31.36 -4.06
CA TYR A 91 31.32 30.03 -3.44
C TYR A 91 31.03 28.90 -4.44
N ASN A 92 31.46 29.01 -5.68
CA ASN A 92 31.22 27.98 -6.69
C ASN A 92 32.41 27.01 -6.79
N VAL A 93 32.12 25.75 -7.03
CA VAL A 93 33.09 24.73 -7.41
C VAL A 93 32.76 24.27 -8.84
N ALA A 94 33.66 24.57 -9.79
CA ALA A 94 33.51 24.14 -11.19
C ALA A 94 34.77 23.36 -11.61
N ILE A 95 34.66 22.05 -11.74
CA ILE A 95 35.76 21.16 -12.10
C ILE A 95 35.41 20.38 -13.37
N GLY A 96 36.04 20.68 -14.45
CA GLY A 96 35.83 20.10 -15.77
C GLY A 96 35.75 21.14 -16.87
N ASN A 97 36.03 20.74 -18.11
CA ASN A 97 35.94 21.65 -19.24
C ASN A 97 34.50 22.15 -19.43
N GLY A 98 34.28 23.46 -19.47
CA GLY A 98 33.01 24.13 -19.65
C GLY A 98 32.00 23.94 -18.48
N SER A 99 32.44 23.51 -17.31
CA SER A 99 31.61 23.49 -16.11
C SER A 99 31.25 24.91 -15.67
N LEU A 100 29.94 25.21 -15.40
CA LEU A 100 29.43 26.57 -15.11
C LEU A 100 29.84 27.61 -16.15
N GLY A 101 29.94 27.22 -17.46
CA GLY A 101 30.55 28.06 -18.48
C GLY A 101 29.75 29.31 -18.85
N ALA A 102 28.43 29.32 -18.70
CA ALA A 102 27.57 30.47 -19.04
C ALA A 102 27.11 31.30 -17.84
N ASP A 103 27.27 30.81 -16.62
CA ASP A 103 26.76 31.50 -15.43
C ASP A 103 27.52 32.79 -15.14
N THR A 104 26.79 33.83 -14.81
CA THR A 104 27.36 35.13 -14.50
C THR A 104 27.25 35.51 -13.03
N LEU A 105 26.10 35.24 -12.39
CA LEU A 105 25.72 35.75 -11.07
C LEU A 105 25.16 34.69 -10.12
N GLY A 106 25.31 33.39 -10.48
CA GLY A 106 24.86 32.28 -9.63
C GLY A 106 25.90 31.93 -8.57
N HIS A 107 25.48 31.79 -7.33
CA HIS A 107 26.29 31.44 -6.19
C HIS A 107 26.08 30.02 -5.70
N LYS A 108 27.06 29.45 -4.99
CA LYS A 108 26.93 28.20 -4.23
C LYS A 108 26.59 26.97 -5.07
N SER A 109 27.05 26.95 -6.32
CA SER A 109 26.94 25.77 -7.17
C SER A 109 28.17 24.86 -7.06
N THR A 110 27.96 23.55 -7.14
CA THR A 110 29.01 22.56 -7.29
C THR A 110 28.80 21.82 -8.61
N ALA A 111 29.69 22.02 -9.56
CA ALA A 111 29.66 21.44 -10.90
C ALA A 111 30.95 20.64 -11.17
N VAL A 112 30.89 19.32 -11.16
CA VAL A 112 32.06 18.45 -11.35
C VAL A 112 31.83 17.50 -12.52
N GLY A 113 32.52 17.73 -13.61
CA GLY A 113 32.41 16.94 -14.85
C GLY A 113 32.46 17.82 -16.10
N TYR A 114 32.54 17.20 -17.26
CA TYR A 114 32.51 17.88 -18.55
C TYR A 114 31.16 18.55 -18.80
N ALA A 115 31.15 19.85 -19.06
CA ALA A 115 29.98 20.68 -19.37
C ALA A 115 28.83 20.56 -18.33
N THR A 116 29.16 20.34 -17.07
CA THR A 116 28.21 20.25 -15.97
C THR A 116 27.67 21.65 -15.66
N LEU A 117 26.31 21.80 -15.56
CA LEU A 117 25.61 23.09 -15.37
C LEU A 117 26.09 24.17 -16.38
N ASN A 118 26.42 23.75 -17.61
CA ASN A 118 27.04 24.65 -18.59
C ASN A 118 26.13 25.82 -18.99
N ALA A 119 24.83 25.61 -19.11
CA ALA A 119 23.85 26.64 -19.50
C ALA A 119 23.31 27.48 -18.33
N GLN A 120 23.68 27.15 -17.08
CA GLN A 120 23.23 27.92 -15.91
C GLN A 120 23.60 29.39 -16.09
N ASN A 121 22.60 30.28 -15.94
CA ASN A 121 22.83 31.71 -16.03
C ASN A 121 21.76 32.54 -15.35
N PHE A 122 22.12 33.22 -14.30
CA PHE A 122 21.25 34.11 -13.55
C PHE A 122 21.48 35.57 -13.93
N THR A 123 20.40 36.33 -14.15
CA THR A 123 20.46 37.77 -14.47
C THR A 123 20.52 38.67 -13.23
N SER A 124 20.45 38.08 -12.05
CA SER A 124 20.62 38.72 -10.74
C SER A 124 21.37 37.81 -9.80
N SER A 125 22.01 38.39 -8.77
CA SER A 125 22.68 37.63 -7.73
C SER A 125 21.73 36.62 -7.09
N THR A 126 21.99 35.33 -7.27
CA THR A 126 21.10 34.23 -6.89
C THR A 126 21.87 33.09 -6.25
N ASP A 127 21.43 32.70 -5.06
CA ASP A 127 21.90 31.45 -4.44
C ASP A 127 21.26 30.25 -5.17
N SER A 128 21.98 29.72 -6.15
CA SER A 128 21.49 28.62 -6.98
C SER A 128 21.43 27.28 -6.22
N ASN A 129 22.40 27.03 -5.33
CA ASN A 129 22.53 25.82 -4.53
C ASN A 129 22.43 24.52 -5.36
N ASN A 130 22.85 24.54 -6.61
CA ASN A 130 22.83 23.36 -7.46
C ASN A 130 24.09 22.51 -7.22
N THR A 131 23.91 21.22 -7.07
CA THR A 131 25.00 20.23 -7.03
C THR A 131 24.86 19.30 -8.21
N ALA A 132 25.79 19.34 -9.14
CA ALA A 132 25.80 18.47 -10.31
C ALA A 132 27.17 17.78 -10.47
N VAL A 133 27.16 16.46 -10.58
CA VAL A 133 28.38 15.65 -10.72
C VAL A 133 28.20 14.62 -11.82
N GLY A 134 28.95 14.70 -12.88
CA GLY A 134 28.90 13.75 -14.00
C GLY A 134 29.05 14.42 -15.37
N TYR A 135 29.22 13.63 -16.40
CA TYR A 135 29.24 14.09 -17.79
C TYR A 135 27.87 14.65 -18.18
N PHE A 136 27.81 15.92 -18.57
CA PHE A 136 26.56 16.63 -18.91
C PHE A 136 25.50 16.65 -17.82
N ALA A 137 25.83 16.45 -16.55
CA ALA A 137 24.82 16.56 -15.48
C ALA A 137 24.28 18.01 -15.42
N GLY A 138 22.95 18.15 -15.56
CA GLY A 138 22.28 19.45 -15.56
C GLY A 138 22.75 20.40 -16.66
N VAL A 139 23.21 19.91 -17.80
CA VAL A 139 23.85 20.76 -18.84
C VAL A 139 22.92 21.87 -19.35
N ALA A 140 21.60 21.65 -19.40
CA ALA A 140 20.62 22.61 -19.86
C ALA A 140 20.00 23.48 -18.75
N VAL A 141 20.34 23.27 -17.48
CA VAL A 141 19.83 24.09 -16.37
C VAL A 141 20.16 25.56 -16.63
N THR A 142 19.12 26.40 -16.65
CA THR A 142 19.26 27.85 -16.83
C THR A 142 19.05 28.59 -15.51
N THR A 143 17.83 28.64 -15.01
CA THR A 143 17.44 29.35 -13.78
C THR A 143 16.87 28.41 -12.69
N GLY A 144 16.89 27.10 -12.93
CA GLY A 144 16.51 26.10 -11.91
C GLY A 144 17.46 26.14 -10.70
N VAL A 145 16.90 26.06 -9.48
CA VAL A 145 17.66 26.14 -8.22
C VAL A 145 17.45 24.92 -7.33
N ASN A 146 18.37 24.70 -6.39
CA ASN A 146 18.28 23.65 -5.38
C ASN A 146 18.20 22.23 -5.97
N ASN A 147 18.87 21.98 -7.08
CA ASN A 147 18.91 20.65 -7.70
C ASN A 147 20.17 19.87 -7.26
N THR A 148 20.00 18.57 -7.04
CA THR A 148 21.08 17.61 -6.83
C THR A 148 21.07 16.61 -7.99
N LEU A 149 22.02 16.71 -8.92
CA LEU A 149 22.08 15.98 -10.19
C LEU A 149 23.39 15.18 -10.26
N ILE A 150 23.35 13.90 -9.93
CA ILE A 150 24.56 13.07 -9.83
C ILE A 150 24.44 11.87 -10.78
N GLY A 151 25.28 11.84 -11.77
CA GLY A 151 25.32 10.79 -12.81
C GLY A 151 25.50 11.39 -14.20
N SER A 152 25.96 10.60 -15.15
CA SER A 152 26.01 11.01 -16.55
C SER A 152 24.61 11.31 -17.06
N LEU A 153 24.39 12.48 -17.65
CA LEU A 153 23.10 12.93 -18.17
C LEU A 153 21.99 12.95 -17.10
N ALA A 154 22.31 13.13 -15.83
CA ALA A 154 21.31 13.33 -14.79
C ALA A 154 20.70 14.73 -14.92
N GLY A 155 19.37 14.84 -15.12
CA GLY A 155 18.67 16.11 -15.30
C GLY A 155 19.19 16.95 -16.46
N ASP A 156 19.68 16.32 -17.52
CA ASP A 156 20.37 17.02 -18.60
C ASP A 156 19.46 17.92 -19.46
N ALA A 157 18.15 17.70 -19.46
CA ALA A 157 17.18 18.56 -20.12
C ALA A 157 16.55 19.62 -19.17
N LEU A 158 16.75 19.55 -17.86
CA LEU A 158 16.18 20.54 -16.93
C LEU A 158 16.61 21.96 -17.32
N THR A 159 15.64 22.87 -17.31
CA THR A 159 15.90 24.31 -17.57
C THR A 159 15.57 25.15 -16.32
N GLU A 160 14.28 25.33 -16.02
CA GLU A 160 13.82 26.13 -14.88
C GLU A 160 13.35 25.27 -13.70
N GLY A 161 13.25 23.93 -13.89
CA GLY A 161 12.84 22.99 -12.83
C GLY A 161 13.77 23.05 -11.63
N GLY A 162 13.22 23.16 -10.41
CA GLY A 162 13.98 23.29 -9.17
C GLY A 162 13.59 22.28 -8.10
N ASN A 163 14.45 22.18 -7.06
CA ASN A 163 14.25 21.27 -5.93
C ASN A 163 14.19 19.78 -6.34
N ASN A 164 14.92 19.38 -7.36
CA ASN A 164 14.96 17.99 -7.81
C ASN A 164 16.19 17.26 -7.27
N THR A 165 16.04 15.99 -6.97
CA THR A 165 17.15 15.06 -6.68
C THR A 165 17.16 13.99 -7.75
N ALA A 166 18.16 13.99 -8.62
CA ALA A 166 18.38 13.00 -9.65
C ALA A 166 19.74 12.31 -9.42
N LEU A 167 19.71 11.04 -9.05
CA LEU A 167 20.91 10.25 -8.79
C LEU A 167 20.92 8.99 -9.65
N GLY A 168 21.73 8.97 -10.68
CA GLY A 168 21.85 7.86 -11.62
C GLY A 168 22.00 8.35 -13.07
N ILE A 169 22.46 7.46 -13.94
CA ILE A 169 22.57 7.78 -15.37
C ILE A 169 21.17 8.02 -15.95
N ARG A 170 20.99 9.17 -16.63
CA ARG A 170 19.70 9.59 -17.24
C ARG A 170 18.51 9.65 -16.28
N SER A 171 18.76 9.78 -14.98
CA SER A 171 17.66 10.07 -14.05
C SER A 171 17.11 11.47 -14.35
N LEU A 172 15.78 11.59 -14.49
CA LEU A 172 15.07 12.83 -14.84
C LEU A 172 15.60 13.46 -16.16
N GLY A 173 15.89 12.60 -17.18
CA GLY A 173 16.66 13.01 -18.35
C GLY A 173 15.91 13.90 -19.36
N ALA A 174 14.58 13.83 -19.46
CA ALA A 174 13.83 14.63 -20.44
C ALA A 174 13.05 15.81 -19.83
N ASP A 175 12.95 15.90 -18.51
CA ASP A 175 12.14 16.93 -17.84
C ASP A 175 12.78 18.32 -17.98
N THR A 176 11.99 19.29 -18.37
CA THR A 176 12.45 20.67 -18.53
C THR A 176 12.00 21.59 -17.40
N LEU A 177 10.74 21.47 -16.96
CA LEU A 177 10.09 22.42 -16.06
C LEU A 177 9.52 21.78 -14.79
N GLY A 178 9.67 20.45 -14.63
CA GLY A 178 9.22 19.72 -13.45
C GLY A 178 10.08 20.02 -12.22
N SER A 179 9.40 20.13 -11.08
CA SER A 179 10.05 20.46 -9.81
C SER A 179 9.65 19.48 -8.71
N ARG A 180 10.53 19.39 -7.68
CA ARG A 180 10.27 18.61 -6.46
C ARG A 180 10.19 17.10 -6.68
N ASN A 181 10.98 16.59 -7.61
CA ASN A 181 11.11 15.16 -7.89
C ASN A 181 12.29 14.55 -7.15
N THR A 182 12.13 13.26 -6.83
CA THR A 182 13.23 12.40 -6.37
C THR A 182 13.35 11.22 -7.33
N ALA A 183 14.40 11.18 -8.12
CA ALA A 183 14.68 10.15 -9.13
C ALA A 183 16.03 9.49 -8.83
N ILE A 184 16.02 8.26 -8.29
CA ILE A 184 17.23 7.55 -7.87
C ILE A 184 17.35 6.22 -8.60
N GLY A 185 18.28 6.09 -9.50
CA GLY A 185 18.53 4.89 -10.29
C GLY A 185 18.71 5.19 -11.77
N TYR A 186 19.05 4.17 -12.53
CA TYR A 186 19.19 4.24 -13.97
C TYR A 186 17.82 4.48 -14.64
N ASN A 187 17.72 5.47 -15.54
CA ASN A 187 16.51 5.84 -16.29
C ASN A 187 15.25 6.11 -15.42
N THR A 188 15.39 6.48 -14.17
CA THR A 188 14.23 6.85 -13.33
C THR A 188 13.61 8.15 -13.84
N LEU A 189 12.26 8.18 -13.99
CA LEU A 189 11.51 9.33 -14.53
C LEU A 189 12.11 9.85 -15.86
N LEU A 190 12.59 8.94 -16.71
CA LEU A 190 13.40 9.27 -17.89
C LEU A 190 12.72 10.23 -18.86
N VAL A 191 11.41 9.99 -19.13
CA VAL A 191 10.66 10.76 -20.15
C VAL A 191 9.71 11.78 -19.56
N GLN A 192 9.73 11.98 -18.24
CA GLN A 192 8.90 13.02 -17.60
C GLN A 192 9.20 14.36 -18.26
N ASN A 193 8.15 15.09 -18.65
CA ASN A 193 8.31 16.42 -19.22
C ASN A 193 7.01 17.23 -19.17
N PHE A 194 7.05 18.36 -18.52
CA PHE A 194 5.91 19.27 -18.37
C PHE A 194 6.00 20.45 -19.33
N ALA A 195 4.87 20.83 -19.94
CA ALA A 195 4.77 21.99 -20.82
C ALA A 195 4.77 23.33 -20.08
N SER A 196 4.65 23.32 -18.75
CA SER A 196 4.69 24.49 -17.87
C SER A 196 5.32 24.13 -16.53
N ALA A 197 5.77 25.13 -15.78
CA ALA A 197 6.35 24.92 -14.45
C ALA A 197 5.36 24.15 -13.55
N THR A 198 5.74 22.94 -13.18
CA THR A 198 4.88 22.02 -12.44
C THR A 198 5.61 21.42 -11.23
N ASN A 199 4.98 21.49 -10.07
CA ASN A 199 5.41 20.76 -8.88
C ASN A 199 4.86 19.33 -8.98
N SER A 200 5.66 18.41 -9.46
CA SER A 200 5.20 17.05 -9.76
C SER A 200 5.25 16.10 -8.56
N TYR A 201 6.15 16.34 -7.61
CA TYR A 201 6.28 15.53 -6.38
C TYR A 201 6.36 14.02 -6.63
N ASN A 202 6.94 13.59 -7.74
CA ASN A 202 7.17 12.18 -8.00
C ASN A 202 8.41 11.69 -7.23
N VAL A 203 8.28 10.53 -6.62
CA VAL A 203 9.37 9.79 -5.99
C VAL A 203 9.56 8.48 -6.75
N ALA A 204 10.67 8.31 -7.45
CA ALA A 204 11.01 7.09 -8.16
C ALA A 204 12.39 6.59 -7.73
N MET A 205 12.48 5.34 -7.29
CA MET A 205 13.74 4.73 -6.85
C MET A 205 13.85 3.30 -7.37
N GLY A 206 14.86 3.04 -8.20
CA GLY A 206 15.13 1.74 -8.80
C GLY A 206 15.45 1.85 -10.31
N HIS A 207 15.91 0.77 -10.91
CA HIS A 207 16.16 0.70 -12.35
C HIS A 207 14.82 0.84 -13.10
N ASP A 208 14.71 1.79 -14.02
CA ASP A 208 13.52 2.10 -14.82
C ASP A 208 12.24 2.40 -14.02
N ALA A 209 12.32 2.75 -12.73
CA ALA A 209 11.14 3.13 -11.94
C ALA A 209 10.50 4.40 -12.54
N GLY A 210 9.20 4.33 -12.87
CA GLY A 210 8.46 5.43 -13.48
C GLY A 210 9.01 5.91 -14.82
N ARG A 211 9.73 5.07 -15.55
CA ARG A 211 10.46 5.43 -16.78
C ARG A 211 9.59 6.15 -17.81
N ALA A 212 8.35 5.70 -18.01
CA ALA A 212 7.44 6.22 -19.03
C ALA A 212 6.55 7.37 -18.54
N ILE A 213 6.66 7.82 -17.28
CA ILE A 213 5.90 8.98 -16.80
C ILE A 213 6.20 10.18 -17.69
N THR A 214 5.13 10.79 -18.21
CA THR A 214 5.18 12.03 -18.98
C THR A 214 4.72 13.22 -18.15
N THR A 215 3.44 13.26 -17.77
CA THR A 215 2.79 14.35 -17.05
C THR A 215 2.15 13.92 -15.72
N GLY A 216 2.23 12.63 -15.37
CA GLY A 216 1.74 12.10 -14.10
C GLY A 216 2.43 12.73 -12.89
N ILE A 217 1.66 13.01 -11.82
CA ILE A 217 2.12 13.68 -10.60
C ILE A 217 1.78 12.90 -9.33
N PHE A 218 2.50 13.19 -8.23
CA PHE A 218 2.28 12.60 -6.91
C PHE A 218 2.43 11.07 -6.86
N ASN A 219 3.28 10.47 -7.70
CA ASN A 219 3.52 9.04 -7.69
C ASN A 219 4.71 8.68 -6.78
N THR A 220 4.61 7.57 -6.05
CA THR A 220 5.68 6.95 -5.25
C THR A 220 5.99 5.57 -5.82
N LEU A 221 7.14 5.43 -6.49
CA LEU A 221 7.52 4.26 -7.29
C LEU A 221 8.88 3.73 -6.81
N ILE A 222 8.88 2.66 -6.02
CA ILE A 222 10.10 2.15 -5.39
C ILE A 222 10.29 0.66 -5.76
N GLY A 223 11.29 0.37 -6.53
CA GLY A 223 11.63 -0.97 -7.03
C GLY A 223 12.01 -0.94 -8.50
N SER A 224 12.71 -1.97 -8.96
CA SER A 224 12.99 -2.11 -10.40
C SER A 224 11.68 -2.27 -11.16
N LEU A 225 11.50 -1.50 -12.23
CA LEU A 225 10.29 -1.50 -13.07
C LEU A 225 8.99 -1.16 -12.31
N ALA A 226 9.08 -0.51 -11.14
CA ALA A 226 7.88 -0.07 -10.43
C ALA A 226 7.20 1.07 -11.22
N GLY A 227 5.96 0.83 -11.66
CA GLY A 227 5.18 1.79 -12.45
C GLY A 227 5.86 2.27 -13.72
N ASP A 228 6.68 1.44 -14.35
CA ASP A 228 7.54 1.86 -15.47
C ASP A 228 6.78 2.17 -16.77
N ALA A 229 5.54 1.70 -16.92
CA ALA A 229 4.66 2.03 -18.02
C ALA A 229 3.72 3.22 -17.75
N LEU A 230 3.58 3.68 -16.49
CA LEU A 230 2.74 4.83 -16.16
C LEU A 230 3.13 6.05 -17.01
N SER A 231 2.13 6.74 -17.57
CA SER A 231 2.35 7.92 -18.41
C SER A 231 1.73 9.19 -17.81
N ASP A 232 0.43 9.34 -17.87
CA ASP A 232 -0.33 10.49 -17.34
C ASP A 232 -1.19 10.06 -16.13
N ALA A 233 -0.66 9.19 -15.32
CA ALA A 233 -1.33 8.61 -14.17
C ALA A 233 -0.85 9.24 -12.86
N ASP A 234 -1.78 9.55 -11.95
CA ASP A 234 -1.52 10.32 -10.75
C ASP A 234 -1.72 9.53 -9.47
N THR A 235 -0.98 9.94 -8.44
CA THR A 235 -1.26 9.53 -7.05
C THR A 235 -1.20 8.02 -6.85
N ASN A 236 -0.28 7.33 -7.54
CA ASN A 236 -0.05 5.90 -7.37
C ASN A 236 1.07 5.63 -6.37
N VAL A 237 0.94 4.55 -5.63
CA VAL A 237 1.99 3.98 -4.80
C VAL A 237 2.34 2.59 -5.36
N ALA A 238 3.53 2.42 -5.90
CA ALA A 238 4.05 1.15 -6.38
C ALA A 238 5.38 0.85 -5.66
N ILE A 239 5.38 -0.10 -4.74
CA ILE A 239 6.56 -0.48 -3.94
C ILE A 239 6.83 -1.98 -4.12
N GLY A 240 7.88 -2.31 -4.83
CA GLY A 240 8.27 -3.67 -5.16
C GLY A 240 8.71 -3.80 -6.61
N ALA A 241 9.52 -4.79 -6.92
CA ALA A 241 9.89 -5.06 -8.31
C ALA A 241 8.63 -5.40 -9.12
N SER A 242 8.48 -4.80 -10.29
CA SER A 242 7.33 -4.95 -11.19
C SER A 242 5.95 -4.65 -10.57
N ALA A 243 5.90 -3.91 -9.46
CA ALA A 243 4.63 -3.42 -8.94
C ALA A 243 4.04 -2.39 -9.93
N LEU A 244 2.78 -2.58 -10.35
CA LEU A 244 2.04 -1.69 -11.26
C LEU A 244 2.78 -1.45 -12.60
N THR A 245 3.48 -2.48 -13.11
CA THR A 245 4.41 -2.32 -14.24
C THR A 245 3.73 -2.14 -15.60
N THR A 246 2.46 -2.57 -15.78
CA THR A 246 1.79 -2.52 -17.09
C THR A 246 0.83 -1.34 -17.23
N ASP A 247 0.43 -0.72 -16.14
CA ASP A 247 -0.58 0.35 -16.14
C ASP A 247 -0.04 1.62 -16.79
N THR A 248 -0.86 2.22 -17.62
CA THR A 248 -0.50 3.45 -18.33
C THR A 248 -1.23 4.68 -17.82
N LEU A 249 -2.53 4.56 -17.51
CA LEU A 249 -3.43 5.69 -17.24
C LEU A 249 -4.28 5.51 -15.97
N GLY A 250 -4.03 4.43 -15.18
CA GLY A 250 -4.74 4.20 -13.92
C GLY A 250 -4.17 5.04 -12.78
N SER A 251 -5.02 5.76 -12.08
CA SER A 251 -4.65 6.63 -10.96
C SER A 251 -5.20 6.14 -9.63
N LYS A 252 -4.55 6.53 -8.52
CA LYS A 252 -4.96 6.20 -7.14
C LYS A 252 -4.94 4.71 -6.82
N SER A 253 -3.99 3.99 -7.38
CA SER A 253 -3.67 2.60 -7.01
C SER A 253 -2.61 2.55 -5.91
N THR A 254 -2.72 1.55 -5.03
CA THR A 254 -1.67 1.19 -4.07
C THR A 254 -1.24 -0.24 -4.31
N ALA A 255 -0.02 -0.44 -4.78
CA ALA A 255 0.59 -1.74 -5.08
C ALA A 255 1.86 -1.90 -4.23
N VAL A 256 1.84 -2.76 -3.22
CA VAL A 256 2.98 -3.01 -2.34
C VAL A 256 3.33 -4.50 -2.33
N GLY A 257 4.42 -4.86 -2.97
CA GLY A 257 4.90 -6.23 -3.12
C GLY A 257 5.40 -6.50 -4.53
N HIS A 258 6.21 -7.54 -4.69
CA HIS A 258 6.65 -8.01 -6.01
C HIS A 258 5.42 -8.34 -6.88
N SER A 259 5.37 -7.80 -8.10
CA SER A 259 4.27 -8.01 -9.06
C SER A 259 2.85 -7.70 -8.52
N ALA A 260 2.71 -6.86 -7.49
CA ALA A 260 1.40 -6.40 -7.05
C ALA A 260 0.76 -5.53 -8.15
N LEU A 261 -0.50 -5.81 -8.54
CA LEU A 261 -1.22 -5.16 -9.65
C LEU A 261 -0.44 -5.16 -10.99
N GLU A 262 0.38 -6.18 -11.24
CA GLU A 262 1.27 -6.24 -12.42
C GLU A 262 0.54 -6.04 -13.74
N ALA A 263 -0.63 -6.67 -13.92
CA ALA A 263 -1.40 -6.65 -15.16
C ALA A 263 -2.39 -5.49 -15.26
N GLN A 264 -2.49 -4.60 -14.25
CA GLN A 264 -3.41 -3.46 -14.32
C GLN A 264 -3.06 -2.59 -15.52
N ASN A 265 -4.06 -2.28 -16.35
CA ASN A 265 -3.86 -1.41 -17.50
C ASN A 265 -5.19 -0.81 -18.00
N PHE A 266 -5.28 0.50 -18.00
CA PHE A 266 -6.44 1.24 -18.44
C PHE A 266 -6.15 1.99 -19.74
N ALA A 267 -7.05 1.87 -20.72
CA ALA A 267 -6.94 2.56 -22.02
C ALA A 267 -7.32 4.05 -21.98
N SER A 268 -7.84 4.53 -20.85
CA SER A 268 -8.20 5.93 -20.62
C SER A 268 -7.91 6.29 -19.17
N ALA A 269 -7.77 7.59 -18.88
CA ALA A 269 -7.57 8.08 -17.51
C ALA A 269 -8.69 7.59 -16.59
N THR A 270 -8.34 6.74 -15.65
CA THR A 270 -9.28 6.04 -14.76
C THR A 270 -8.84 6.15 -13.31
N THR A 271 -9.75 6.56 -12.45
CA THR A 271 -9.56 6.45 -11.00
C THR A 271 -9.87 5.03 -10.54
N THR A 272 -8.85 4.27 -10.19
CA THR A 272 -8.93 2.82 -9.97
C THR A 272 -9.36 2.43 -8.56
N HIS A 273 -8.83 3.12 -7.54
CA HIS A 273 -9.00 2.80 -6.13
C HIS A 273 -8.66 1.33 -5.77
N ASN A 274 -7.73 0.71 -6.50
CA ASN A 274 -7.25 -0.62 -6.14
C ASN A 274 -6.16 -0.52 -5.07
N THR A 275 -6.23 -1.40 -4.08
CA THR A 275 -5.18 -1.59 -3.06
C THR A 275 -4.75 -3.04 -3.07
N ALA A 276 -3.48 -3.30 -3.34
CA ALA A 276 -2.89 -4.64 -3.33
C ALA A 276 -1.62 -4.64 -2.47
N VAL A 277 -1.61 -5.46 -1.43
CA VAL A 277 -0.47 -5.58 -0.51
C VAL A 277 -0.08 -7.05 -0.36
N GLY A 278 1.09 -7.41 -0.83
CA GLY A 278 1.65 -8.76 -0.83
C GLY A 278 2.22 -9.13 -2.19
N ALA A 279 3.14 -10.09 -2.23
CA ALA A 279 3.68 -10.61 -3.48
C ALA A 279 2.55 -11.23 -4.32
N ASP A 280 2.50 -10.90 -5.61
CA ASP A 280 1.47 -11.33 -6.57
C ASP A 280 0.02 -10.95 -6.16
N SER A 281 -0.16 -10.02 -5.21
CA SER A 281 -1.49 -9.55 -4.79
C SER A 281 -2.16 -8.80 -5.93
N GLY A 282 -3.38 -9.21 -6.31
CA GLY A 282 -4.12 -8.61 -7.42
C GLY A 282 -3.42 -8.69 -8.77
N LYS A 283 -2.47 -9.62 -8.95
CA LYS A 283 -1.54 -9.67 -10.09
C LYS A 283 -2.22 -9.60 -11.46
N ALA A 284 -3.32 -10.33 -11.65
CA ALA A 284 -4.04 -10.39 -12.92
C ALA A 284 -5.11 -9.29 -13.07
N ILE A 285 -5.32 -8.43 -12.07
CA ILE A 285 -6.28 -7.32 -12.21
C ILE A 285 -5.87 -6.48 -13.42
N SER A 286 -6.75 -6.44 -14.43
CA SER A 286 -6.52 -5.68 -15.65
C SER A 286 -7.30 -4.36 -15.64
N THR A 287 -8.62 -4.43 -15.65
CA THR A 287 -9.53 -3.27 -15.64
C THR A 287 -10.50 -3.25 -14.46
N GLY A 288 -10.36 -4.20 -13.53
CA GLY A 288 -11.11 -4.20 -12.27
C GLY A 288 -10.75 -2.99 -11.40
N THR A 289 -11.75 -2.40 -10.73
CA THR A 289 -11.58 -1.22 -9.87
C THR A 289 -12.11 -1.44 -8.46
N THR A 290 -11.67 -0.62 -7.52
CA THR A 290 -12.19 -0.62 -6.14
C THR A 290 -12.01 -1.98 -5.44
N ASN A 291 -10.90 -2.67 -5.71
CA ASN A 291 -10.56 -3.93 -5.06
C ASN A 291 -9.54 -3.70 -3.95
N SER A 292 -9.69 -4.40 -2.84
CA SER A 292 -8.74 -4.43 -1.72
C SER A 292 -8.22 -5.86 -1.55
N THR A 293 -6.96 -6.10 -1.88
CA THR A 293 -6.33 -7.42 -1.82
C THR A 293 -5.12 -7.39 -0.88
N PHE A 294 -5.15 -8.17 0.19
CA PHE A 294 -4.09 -8.23 1.20
C PHE A 294 -3.63 -9.67 1.44
N GLY A 295 -2.40 -9.96 1.17
CA GLY A 295 -1.76 -11.26 1.33
C GLY A 295 -1.10 -11.74 0.04
N SER A 296 -0.13 -12.66 0.16
CA SER A 296 0.52 -13.24 -1.02
C SER A 296 -0.51 -13.92 -1.91
N SER A 297 -0.49 -13.62 -3.20
CA SER A 297 -1.41 -14.15 -4.20
C SER A 297 -2.91 -13.93 -3.89
N SER A 298 -3.24 -13.00 -3.00
CA SER A 298 -4.64 -12.61 -2.75
C SER A 298 -5.21 -11.97 -4.02
N GLY A 299 -6.34 -12.47 -4.52
CA GLY A 299 -6.94 -11.99 -5.76
C GLY A 299 -6.06 -12.11 -7.00
N ALA A 300 -5.05 -13.00 -7.00
CA ALA A 300 -4.09 -13.10 -8.10
C ALA A 300 -4.71 -13.51 -9.45
N ALA A 301 -5.88 -14.11 -9.44
CA ALA A 301 -6.63 -14.48 -10.64
C ALA A 301 -7.72 -13.46 -11.04
N LEU A 302 -8.01 -12.47 -10.19
CA LEU A 302 -9.02 -11.45 -10.46
C LEU A 302 -8.60 -10.60 -11.66
N THR A 303 -9.50 -10.39 -12.63
CA THR A 303 -9.21 -9.64 -13.87
C THR A 303 -10.03 -8.35 -13.95
N THR A 304 -11.33 -8.46 -14.17
CA THR A 304 -12.24 -7.32 -14.36
C THR A 304 -13.23 -7.14 -13.20
N GLY A 305 -13.18 -8.03 -12.19
CA GLY A 305 -14.03 -7.93 -11.01
C GLY A 305 -13.81 -6.63 -10.24
N THR A 306 -14.87 -6.10 -9.62
CA THR A 306 -14.83 -4.82 -8.90
C THR A 306 -15.43 -4.91 -7.50
N HIS A 307 -15.02 -3.99 -6.60
CA HIS A 307 -15.56 -3.88 -5.24
C HIS A 307 -15.34 -5.14 -4.40
N ASN A 308 -14.25 -5.88 -4.60
CA ASN A 308 -13.94 -7.07 -3.80
C ASN A 308 -12.98 -6.73 -2.65
N VAL A 309 -13.17 -7.39 -1.52
CA VAL A 309 -12.29 -7.38 -0.35
C VAL A 309 -11.74 -8.79 -0.16
N LEU A 310 -10.46 -8.99 -0.45
CA LEU A 310 -9.77 -10.29 -0.44
C LEU A 310 -8.60 -10.22 0.53
N ILE A 311 -8.71 -10.85 1.69
CA ILE A 311 -7.71 -10.78 2.76
C ILE A 311 -7.24 -12.16 3.16
N GLY A 312 -5.98 -12.44 2.98
CA GLY A 312 -5.36 -13.74 3.28
C GLY A 312 -4.61 -14.27 2.06
N SER A 313 -3.60 -15.09 2.31
CA SER A 313 -2.87 -15.74 1.21
C SER A 313 -3.84 -16.60 0.38
N TYR A 314 -3.77 -16.45 -0.94
CA TYR A 314 -4.67 -17.12 -1.91
C TYR A 314 -6.17 -16.83 -1.73
N ALA A 315 -6.59 -15.80 -1.00
CA ALA A 315 -8.01 -15.42 -0.94
C ALA A 315 -8.53 -15.07 -2.33
N GLY A 316 -9.59 -15.74 -2.78
CA GLY A 316 -10.16 -15.61 -4.14
C GLY A 316 -9.29 -16.20 -5.26
N ALA A 317 -8.21 -16.94 -4.94
CA ALA A 317 -7.29 -17.51 -5.91
C ALA A 317 -6.78 -18.89 -5.46
N GLY A 318 -6.22 -19.68 -6.37
CA GLY A 318 -5.51 -20.93 -6.05
C GLY A 318 -6.34 -22.22 -6.16
N GLY A 319 -7.64 -22.15 -6.45
CA GLY A 319 -8.52 -23.31 -6.66
C GLY A 319 -8.94 -23.53 -8.12
N VAL A 320 -9.85 -24.46 -8.32
CA VAL A 320 -10.40 -24.81 -9.65
C VAL A 320 -11.37 -23.74 -10.17
N GLY A 321 -12.00 -22.98 -9.26
CA GLY A 321 -12.97 -21.93 -9.57
C GLY A 321 -12.51 -20.57 -9.07
N ASN A 322 -11.39 -20.05 -9.56
CA ASN A 322 -10.86 -18.75 -9.18
C ASN A 322 -11.85 -17.62 -9.42
N LEU A 323 -11.86 -16.65 -8.52
CA LEU A 323 -12.59 -15.39 -8.71
C LEU A 323 -11.88 -14.54 -9.78
N THR A 324 -12.44 -14.44 -10.97
CA THR A 324 -11.86 -13.66 -12.08
C THR A 324 -12.65 -12.39 -12.39
N THR A 325 -13.97 -12.46 -12.47
CA THR A 325 -14.85 -11.34 -12.84
C THR A 325 -15.92 -11.01 -11.79
N GLY A 326 -15.98 -11.76 -10.68
CA GLY A 326 -17.00 -11.58 -9.63
C GLY A 326 -16.92 -10.21 -8.96
N LEU A 327 -18.08 -9.73 -8.51
CA LEU A 327 -18.25 -8.38 -7.96
C LEU A 327 -18.71 -8.43 -6.50
N ARG A 328 -18.23 -7.47 -5.67
CA ARG A 328 -18.74 -7.25 -4.29
C ARG A 328 -18.56 -8.45 -3.37
N ASN A 329 -17.50 -9.22 -3.52
CA ASN A 329 -17.19 -10.34 -2.64
C ASN A 329 -16.31 -9.90 -1.47
N ILE A 330 -16.53 -10.49 -0.30
CA ILE A 330 -15.72 -10.35 0.91
C ILE A 330 -15.17 -11.72 1.26
N LEU A 331 -13.89 -11.97 0.99
CA LEU A 331 -13.23 -13.25 1.20
C LEU A 331 -12.07 -13.04 2.16
N ILE A 332 -12.18 -13.55 3.38
CA ILE A 332 -11.20 -13.31 4.46
C ILE A 332 -10.72 -14.63 5.05
N GLY A 333 -9.46 -14.91 4.90
CA GLY A 333 -8.79 -16.13 5.37
C GLY A 333 -7.89 -16.73 4.31
N HIS A 334 -6.95 -17.58 4.72
CA HIS A 334 -6.13 -18.34 3.78
C HIS A 334 -7.05 -19.19 2.89
N GLY A 335 -6.91 -19.04 1.57
CA GLY A 335 -7.71 -19.81 0.61
C GLY A 335 -9.21 -19.55 0.66
N ALA A 336 -9.68 -18.52 1.36
CA ALA A 336 -11.11 -18.19 1.38
C ALA A 336 -11.59 -17.85 -0.04
N GLY A 337 -12.66 -18.53 -0.49
CA GLY A 337 -13.22 -18.31 -1.82
C GLY A 337 -12.42 -18.90 -2.98
N GLN A 338 -11.52 -19.86 -2.76
CA GLN A 338 -10.75 -20.52 -3.84
C GLN A 338 -11.62 -21.12 -4.94
N ASN A 339 -12.82 -21.57 -4.62
CA ASN A 339 -13.78 -22.16 -5.54
C ASN A 339 -15.04 -21.29 -5.69
N ASN A 340 -14.90 -19.98 -5.54
CA ASN A 340 -16.05 -19.04 -5.57
C ASN A 340 -16.61 -18.84 -6.98
N GLY A 341 -15.86 -19.21 -8.03
CA GLY A 341 -16.24 -18.90 -9.40
C GLY A 341 -16.32 -17.39 -9.64
N ASN A 342 -17.18 -16.99 -10.56
CA ASN A 342 -17.41 -15.58 -10.90
C ASN A 342 -18.69 -15.00 -10.26
N ASP A 343 -19.14 -15.59 -9.18
CA ASP A 343 -20.34 -15.17 -8.49
C ASP A 343 -20.14 -13.87 -7.71
N ASN A 344 -21.26 -13.21 -7.43
CA ASN A 344 -21.28 -11.89 -6.84
C ASN A 344 -21.85 -11.90 -5.43
N GLY A 345 -21.45 -10.91 -4.62
CA GLY A 345 -22.07 -10.61 -3.34
C GLY A 345 -21.79 -11.63 -2.24
N ASN A 346 -20.78 -12.46 -2.38
CA ASN A 346 -20.45 -13.50 -1.42
C ASN A 346 -19.64 -12.97 -0.23
N ILE A 347 -19.88 -13.53 0.95
CA ILE A 347 -19.07 -13.34 2.15
C ILE A 347 -18.55 -14.70 2.61
N ALA A 348 -17.25 -14.94 2.50
CA ALA A 348 -16.59 -16.15 3.01
C ALA A 348 -15.50 -15.77 4.00
N ILE A 349 -15.65 -16.14 5.26
CA ILE A 349 -14.71 -15.80 6.32
C ILE A 349 -14.24 -17.06 7.04
N GLY A 350 -12.96 -17.33 6.95
CA GLY A 350 -12.28 -18.45 7.59
C GLY A 350 -11.30 -19.18 6.65
N TYR A 351 -10.60 -20.16 7.19
CA TYR A 351 -9.64 -20.98 6.44
C TYR A 351 -10.38 -21.86 5.41
N GLU A 352 -10.01 -21.73 4.12
CA GLU A 352 -10.58 -22.52 3.00
C GLU A 352 -12.11 -22.55 2.95
N THR A 353 -12.79 -21.47 3.37
CA THR A 353 -14.24 -21.31 3.21
C THR A 353 -14.61 -20.99 1.77
N ASN A 354 -15.65 -21.61 1.21
CA ASN A 354 -16.02 -21.43 -0.19
C ASN A 354 -17.52 -21.20 -0.40
N CYS A 355 -17.86 -20.44 -1.42
CA CYS A 355 -19.23 -20.27 -1.87
C CYS A 355 -19.61 -21.17 -3.06
N GLN A 356 -18.68 -21.95 -3.61
CA GLN A 356 -18.89 -23.04 -4.60
C GLN A 356 -19.81 -22.70 -5.78
N GLY A 357 -19.67 -21.52 -6.38
CA GLY A 357 -20.52 -21.10 -7.50
C GLY A 357 -21.95 -20.68 -7.07
N HIS A 358 -22.13 -20.29 -5.80
CA HIS A 358 -23.36 -19.74 -5.28
C HIS A 358 -23.24 -18.23 -5.08
N ALA A 359 -24.17 -17.45 -5.62
CA ALA A 359 -24.23 -16.01 -5.44
C ALA A 359 -24.92 -15.61 -4.13
N GLU A 360 -24.49 -14.46 -3.58
CA GLU A 360 -25.09 -13.89 -2.36
C GLU A 360 -25.08 -14.87 -1.16
N ALA A 361 -24.08 -15.74 -1.08
CA ALA A 361 -23.91 -16.68 0.02
C ALA A 361 -23.04 -16.07 1.13
N ILE A 362 -23.37 -16.38 2.38
CA ILE A 362 -22.57 -16.02 3.56
C ILE A 362 -22.05 -17.30 4.19
N VAL A 363 -20.74 -17.46 4.30
CA VAL A 363 -20.07 -18.64 4.85
C VAL A 363 -19.09 -18.23 5.94
N LEU A 364 -19.27 -18.77 7.14
CA LEU A 364 -18.40 -18.52 8.29
C LEU A 364 -17.87 -19.83 8.88
N GLY A 365 -16.56 -19.97 8.98
CA GLY A 365 -15.98 -21.16 9.63
C GLY A 365 -14.64 -21.58 9.03
N GLY A 366 -14.32 -22.86 9.13
CA GLY A 366 -13.10 -23.43 8.57
C GLY A 366 -13.39 -24.62 7.66
N ASN A 367 -12.90 -24.60 6.43
CA ASN A 367 -13.10 -25.65 5.42
C ASN A 367 -14.60 -26.00 5.25
N VAL A 368 -15.44 -24.99 5.12
CA VAL A 368 -16.89 -25.13 4.99
C VAL A 368 -17.38 -24.43 3.73
N ASP A 369 -18.26 -25.07 3.00
CA ASP A 369 -18.86 -24.60 1.75
C ASP A 369 -20.30 -24.13 1.94
N SER A 370 -20.74 -23.18 1.13
CA SER A 370 -22.14 -22.83 0.98
C SER A 370 -22.95 -24.01 0.41
N VAL A 371 -24.24 -24.03 0.65
CA VAL A 371 -25.12 -25.10 0.15
C VAL A 371 -26.01 -24.67 -1.01
N ALA A 372 -26.24 -23.39 -1.18
CA ALA A 372 -27.04 -22.81 -2.27
C ALA A 372 -26.86 -21.29 -2.31
N ASN A 373 -27.42 -20.64 -3.34
CA ASN A 373 -27.54 -19.18 -3.39
C ASN A 373 -28.31 -18.65 -2.18
N THR A 374 -27.99 -17.43 -1.76
CA THR A 374 -28.71 -16.72 -0.68
C THR A 374 -28.80 -17.51 0.63
N THR A 375 -27.76 -18.29 0.96
CA THR A 375 -27.68 -19.03 2.23
C THR A 375 -26.70 -18.40 3.19
N PHE A 376 -27.05 -18.43 4.48
CA PHE A 376 -26.10 -18.24 5.57
C PHE A 376 -25.69 -19.62 6.10
N THR A 377 -24.42 -19.95 5.97
CA THR A 377 -23.84 -21.23 6.40
C THR A 377 -22.72 -20.95 7.41
N PHE A 378 -22.73 -21.65 8.53
CA PHE A 378 -21.63 -21.63 9.47
C PHE A 378 -21.30 -23.02 10.00
N GLY A 379 -20.05 -23.24 10.36
CA GLY A 379 -19.64 -24.54 10.87
C GLY A 379 -18.15 -24.78 10.67
N ARG A 380 -17.83 -26.06 10.71
CA ARG A 380 -16.46 -26.55 10.55
C ARG A 380 -16.51 -27.82 9.71
N ASN A 381 -15.68 -27.87 8.67
CA ASN A 381 -15.67 -28.92 7.66
C ASN A 381 -17.00 -29.05 6.89
N ASP A 382 -17.00 -29.82 5.83
CA ASP A 382 -18.22 -30.15 5.07
C ASP A 382 -18.97 -31.33 5.71
N GLY A 383 -20.23 -31.48 5.35
CA GLY A 383 -21.08 -32.58 5.82
C GLY A 383 -21.90 -32.23 7.04
N SER A 384 -21.79 -33.01 8.12
CA SER A 384 -22.67 -32.93 9.29
C SER A 384 -22.37 -31.73 10.22
N ASP A 385 -21.19 -31.14 10.12
CA ASP A 385 -20.71 -30.12 11.07
C ASP A 385 -21.05 -28.69 10.64
N ARG A 386 -21.96 -28.53 9.69
CA ARG A 386 -22.44 -27.22 9.23
C ARG A 386 -23.92 -27.02 9.49
N VAL A 387 -24.27 -25.78 9.77
CA VAL A 387 -25.67 -25.32 9.94
C VAL A 387 -25.90 -24.21 8.92
N HIS A 388 -27.06 -24.26 8.25
CA HIS A 388 -27.41 -23.26 7.25
C HIS A 388 -28.86 -22.87 7.30
N ASN A 389 -29.18 -21.69 6.78
CA ASN A 389 -30.54 -21.31 6.41
C ASN A 389 -30.54 -20.62 5.03
N ASN A 390 -31.65 -20.60 4.37
CA ASN A 390 -31.85 -19.76 3.19
C ASN A 390 -32.65 -18.53 3.63
N TYR A 391 -31.97 -17.37 3.68
CA TYR A 391 -32.54 -16.15 4.27
C TYR A 391 -33.59 -15.46 3.39
N THR A 392 -33.82 -15.96 2.16
CA THR A 392 -34.92 -15.48 1.29
C THR A 392 -36.20 -16.32 1.40
N SER A 393 -36.10 -17.55 1.86
CA SER A 393 -37.25 -18.48 1.89
C SER A 393 -37.51 -19.14 3.24
N ASN A 394 -36.51 -19.21 4.13
CA ASN A 394 -36.62 -19.91 5.42
C ASN A 394 -35.83 -19.18 6.51
N ALA A 395 -36.51 -18.71 7.55
CA ALA A 395 -35.89 -18.04 8.70
C ALA A 395 -35.27 -19.00 9.73
N THR A 396 -35.42 -20.33 9.58
CA THR A 396 -34.88 -21.33 10.50
C THR A 396 -33.60 -21.94 10.00
N PHE A 397 -32.68 -22.24 10.91
CA PHE A 397 -31.43 -22.94 10.57
C PHE A 397 -31.70 -24.42 10.32
N THR A 398 -31.13 -24.96 9.26
CA THR A 398 -31.21 -26.36 8.86
C THR A 398 -29.86 -27.04 9.09
N ARG A 399 -29.87 -28.22 9.72
CA ARG A 399 -28.71 -29.11 9.83
C ARG A 399 -28.88 -30.28 8.88
N VAL A 400 -27.79 -30.81 8.34
CA VAL A 400 -27.78 -32.02 7.51
C VAL A 400 -28.44 -33.17 8.31
N SER A 401 -29.41 -33.84 7.70
CA SER A 401 -30.14 -34.95 8.31
C SER A 401 -30.38 -36.14 7.36
N ASP A 402 -29.48 -36.28 6.37
CA ASP A 402 -29.47 -37.39 5.42
C ASP A 402 -29.04 -38.69 6.12
N GLU A 403 -29.75 -39.79 5.84
CA GLU A 403 -29.47 -41.08 6.44
C GLU A 403 -28.04 -41.56 6.21
N ARG A 404 -27.43 -41.23 5.09
CA ARG A 404 -26.06 -41.62 4.73
C ARG A 404 -24.98 -41.05 5.67
N TYR A 405 -25.33 -40.02 6.44
CA TYR A 405 -24.45 -39.42 7.47
C TYR A 405 -24.73 -39.94 8.89
N LYS A 406 -25.69 -40.85 9.05
CA LYS A 406 -26.12 -41.34 10.37
C LYS A 406 -25.74 -42.81 10.52
N LYS A 407 -25.42 -43.19 11.72
CA LYS A 407 -25.24 -44.59 12.14
C LYS A 407 -26.11 -44.90 13.34
N GLU A 408 -26.34 -46.18 13.61
CA GLU A 408 -27.09 -46.63 14.79
C GLU A 408 -28.48 -46.01 14.89
N ILE A 409 -29.19 -45.90 13.74
CA ILE A 409 -30.52 -45.31 13.68
C ILE A 409 -31.52 -46.26 14.36
N GLN A 410 -32.12 -45.80 15.45
CA GLN A 410 -33.11 -46.55 16.23
C GLN A 410 -34.33 -45.70 16.49
N ASN A 411 -35.47 -46.35 16.86
CA ASN A 411 -36.64 -45.62 17.30
C ASN A 411 -36.37 -44.93 18.64
N ASN A 412 -36.87 -43.71 18.77
CA ASN A 412 -36.79 -43.01 20.05
C ASN A 412 -37.66 -43.71 21.08
N THR A 413 -37.04 -44.28 22.11
CA THR A 413 -37.71 -44.95 23.25
C THR A 413 -37.53 -44.21 24.57
N ASP A 414 -36.66 -43.21 24.60
CA ASP A 414 -36.16 -42.61 25.84
C ASP A 414 -36.93 -41.32 26.21
N CYS A 415 -37.26 -40.51 25.21
CA CYS A 415 -37.86 -39.19 25.41
C CYS A 415 -39.30 -39.16 24.85
N GLY A 416 -40.28 -39.74 25.57
CA GLY A 416 -41.69 -39.79 25.20
C GLY A 416 -42.59 -38.95 26.10
N LEU A 417 -43.86 -39.40 26.23
CA LEU A 417 -44.90 -38.69 26.96
C LEU A 417 -44.53 -38.49 28.44
N ASP A 418 -43.97 -39.50 29.10
CA ASP A 418 -43.63 -39.44 30.52
C ASP A 418 -42.55 -38.39 30.78
N PHE A 419 -41.51 -38.34 29.94
CA PHE A 419 -40.45 -37.32 30.02
C PHE A 419 -41.02 -35.91 29.83
N ILE A 420 -41.89 -35.69 28.81
CA ILE A 420 -42.49 -34.39 28.53
C ILE A 420 -43.40 -33.93 29.68
N ASN A 421 -44.10 -34.84 30.33
CA ASN A 421 -44.99 -34.53 31.45
C ASN A 421 -44.26 -34.06 32.71
N GLU A 422 -42.98 -34.40 32.90
CA GLU A 422 -42.16 -33.92 34.00
C GLU A 422 -41.58 -32.52 33.76
N LEU A 423 -41.54 -32.05 32.52
CA LEU A 423 -40.98 -30.77 32.19
C LEU A 423 -41.89 -29.61 32.56
N ARG A 424 -41.44 -28.73 33.42
CA ARG A 424 -42.16 -27.53 33.81
C ARG A 424 -41.84 -26.38 32.87
N THR A 425 -42.85 -25.80 32.26
CA THR A 425 -42.68 -24.53 31.55
C THR A 425 -42.82 -23.34 32.52
N VAL A 426 -41.96 -22.35 32.37
CA VAL A 426 -41.93 -21.20 33.26
C VAL A 426 -41.96 -19.89 32.47
N THR A 427 -42.34 -18.83 33.15
CA THR A 427 -42.10 -17.46 32.70
C THR A 427 -41.07 -16.81 33.58
N PHE A 428 -40.17 -16.06 33.01
CA PHE A 428 -39.09 -15.43 33.76
C PHE A 428 -38.69 -14.09 33.18
N LYS A 429 -37.85 -13.37 33.92
CA LYS A 429 -37.06 -12.25 33.45
C LYS A 429 -35.59 -12.49 33.81
N PHE A 430 -34.69 -12.03 33.01
CA PHE A 430 -33.27 -12.05 33.38
C PHE A 430 -32.99 -11.08 34.53
N LYS A 431 -32.12 -11.48 35.41
CA LYS A 431 -31.55 -10.64 36.47
C LYS A 431 -30.58 -9.60 35.88
N ALA A 432 -30.44 -8.47 36.54
CA ALA A 432 -29.32 -7.60 36.28
C ALA A 432 -27.99 -8.31 36.62
N LYS A 433 -26.90 -7.95 36.01
CA LYS A 433 -25.59 -8.57 36.27
C LYS A 433 -25.10 -8.39 37.69
N SER A 434 -25.56 -7.38 38.40
CA SER A 434 -25.33 -7.18 39.83
C SER A 434 -26.16 -8.11 40.74
N GLU A 435 -27.22 -8.76 40.23
CA GLU A 435 -28.13 -9.63 40.97
C GLU A 435 -27.83 -11.12 40.80
N ILE A 436 -26.90 -11.48 39.91
CA ILE A 436 -26.43 -12.86 39.76
C ILE A 436 -25.35 -13.16 40.79
N PRO A 437 -25.12 -14.45 41.14
CA PRO A 437 -24.03 -14.82 42.04
C PRO A 437 -22.65 -14.31 41.56
N ASN A 438 -21.88 -13.76 42.49
CA ASN A 438 -20.54 -13.23 42.20
C ASN A 438 -19.51 -14.31 41.80
N THR A 439 -19.87 -15.57 41.88
CA THR A 439 -19.08 -16.71 41.39
C THR A 439 -19.25 -16.95 39.89
N LEU A 440 -20.23 -16.33 39.25
CA LEU A 440 -20.45 -16.47 37.82
C LEU A 440 -19.63 -15.44 37.03
N PRO A 441 -19.09 -15.81 35.85
CA PRO A 441 -18.19 -14.97 35.06
C PRO A 441 -18.83 -13.65 34.59
N ASP A 442 -20.16 -13.61 34.44
CA ASP A 442 -20.89 -12.43 33.98
C ASP A 442 -21.28 -11.45 35.11
N TYR A 443 -20.90 -11.73 36.36
CA TYR A 443 -21.20 -10.82 37.49
C TYR A 443 -20.52 -9.46 37.32
N ASP A 444 -21.32 -8.39 37.44
CA ASP A 444 -20.82 -7.02 37.42
C ASP A 444 -21.66 -6.15 38.38
N ALA A 445 -21.06 -5.80 39.51
CA ALA A 445 -21.71 -5.00 40.55
C ALA A 445 -22.20 -3.61 40.07
N SER A 446 -21.62 -3.08 38.99
CA SER A 446 -21.99 -1.78 38.42
C SER A 446 -23.23 -1.83 37.52
N LYS A 447 -23.63 -2.99 37.06
CA LYS A 447 -24.73 -3.21 36.13
C LYS A 447 -26.02 -3.58 36.88
N THR A 448 -26.74 -2.56 37.32
CA THR A 448 -27.98 -2.70 38.13
C THR A 448 -29.26 -2.83 37.30
N THR A 449 -29.19 -2.74 35.97
CA THR A 449 -30.31 -2.90 35.06
C THR A 449 -30.09 -4.15 34.22
N ALA A 450 -31.12 -5.00 34.11
CA ALA A 450 -31.07 -6.18 33.26
C ALA A 450 -31.02 -5.79 31.76
N ASP A 451 -30.19 -6.52 30.98
CA ASP A 451 -30.07 -6.29 29.53
C ASP A 451 -31.39 -6.56 28.78
N HIS A 452 -32.28 -7.39 29.36
CA HIS A 452 -33.61 -7.69 28.82
C HIS A 452 -34.64 -7.58 29.95
N THR A 453 -35.60 -6.68 29.81
CA THR A 453 -36.64 -6.41 30.84
C THR A 453 -37.99 -7.08 30.55
N GLY A 454 -38.18 -7.65 29.35
CA GLY A 454 -39.40 -8.32 28.94
C GLY A 454 -39.61 -9.65 29.64
N LYS A 455 -40.89 -10.11 29.67
CA LYS A 455 -41.27 -11.44 30.13
C LYS A 455 -40.91 -12.48 29.06
N LEU A 456 -40.19 -13.51 29.45
CA LEU A 456 -39.79 -14.62 28.60
C LEU A 456 -40.47 -15.92 29.04
N TYR A 457 -40.52 -16.88 28.14
CA TYR A 457 -41.04 -18.23 28.34
C TYR A 457 -39.95 -19.27 28.11
N GLY A 458 -39.86 -20.29 28.92
CA GLY A 458 -38.83 -21.31 28.77
C GLY A 458 -38.92 -22.41 29.83
N MET A 459 -37.80 -23.09 30.04
CA MET A 459 -37.63 -24.13 31.05
C MET A 459 -36.38 -23.80 31.88
N ILE A 460 -36.24 -24.38 33.06
CA ILE A 460 -35.06 -24.26 33.90
C ILE A 460 -34.15 -25.45 33.59
N ALA A 461 -32.90 -25.16 33.19
CA ALA A 461 -31.97 -26.21 32.75
C ALA A 461 -31.69 -27.27 33.81
N GLN A 462 -31.64 -26.89 35.09
CA GLN A 462 -31.48 -27.82 36.22
C GLN A 462 -32.68 -28.75 36.36
N GLU A 463 -33.91 -28.29 36.10
CA GLU A 463 -35.12 -29.14 36.13
C GLU A 463 -35.15 -30.10 34.93
N VAL A 464 -34.70 -29.66 33.76
CA VAL A 464 -34.51 -30.55 32.60
C VAL A 464 -33.50 -31.66 32.92
N LYS A 465 -32.35 -31.31 33.53
CA LYS A 465 -31.34 -32.31 33.97
C LYS A 465 -31.92 -33.31 34.97
N ALA A 466 -32.75 -32.85 35.91
CA ALA A 466 -33.42 -33.73 36.88
C ALA A 466 -34.40 -34.67 36.19
N ALA A 467 -35.23 -34.20 35.28
CA ALA A 467 -36.17 -35.04 34.49
C ALA A 467 -35.41 -36.08 33.65
N MET A 468 -34.27 -35.69 33.02
CA MET A 468 -33.40 -36.64 32.32
C MET A 468 -32.93 -37.78 33.25
N ALA A 469 -32.50 -37.44 34.46
CA ALA A 469 -32.03 -38.43 35.45
C ALA A 469 -33.16 -39.39 35.87
N THR A 470 -34.39 -38.90 36.09
CA THR A 470 -35.58 -39.71 36.41
C THR A 470 -35.85 -40.77 35.34
N HIS A 471 -35.67 -40.39 34.05
CA HIS A 471 -35.96 -41.28 32.91
C HIS A 471 -34.69 -42.02 32.40
N ASN A 472 -33.56 -41.98 33.12
CA ASN A 472 -32.28 -42.57 32.71
C ASN A 472 -31.78 -42.09 31.34
N ILE A 473 -32.09 -40.85 30.96
CA ILE A 473 -31.60 -40.23 29.74
C ILE A 473 -30.23 -39.63 30.03
N THR A 474 -29.19 -40.18 29.45
CA THR A 474 -27.78 -39.76 29.73
C THR A 474 -27.22 -38.81 28.67
N ASP A 475 -27.80 -38.81 27.45
CA ASP A 475 -27.32 -38.05 26.31
C ASP A 475 -28.49 -37.43 25.53
N PHE A 476 -28.92 -36.26 25.94
CA PHE A 476 -30.00 -35.52 25.29
C PHE A 476 -29.49 -34.13 24.88
N GLY A 477 -29.42 -33.89 23.60
CA GLY A 477 -28.92 -32.62 23.05
C GLY A 477 -29.77 -31.38 23.38
N GLY A 478 -30.86 -31.53 24.09
CA GLY A 478 -31.71 -30.42 24.60
C GLY A 478 -31.18 -29.79 25.90
N HIS A 479 -30.19 -30.40 26.56
CA HIS A 479 -29.53 -29.89 27.74
C HIS A 479 -28.03 -29.80 27.50
N SER A 480 -27.39 -28.76 28.02
CA SER A 480 -25.93 -28.58 28.00
C SER A 480 -25.43 -28.02 29.34
N GLU A 481 -24.19 -28.37 29.70
CA GLU A 481 -23.51 -27.84 30.86
C GLU A 481 -22.08 -27.49 30.45
N GLU A 482 -21.65 -26.28 30.76
CA GLU A 482 -20.29 -25.83 30.49
C GLU A 482 -19.34 -26.36 31.55
N GLU A 483 -18.31 -27.14 31.15
CA GLU A 483 -17.37 -27.79 32.08
C GLU A 483 -16.63 -26.80 32.97
N SER A 484 -16.31 -25.59 32.47
CA SER A 484 -15.50 -24.59 33.19
C SER A 484 -16.27 -23.83 34.26
N SER A 485 -17.55 -23.53 34.02
CA SER A 485 -18.37 -22.66 34.86
C SER A 485 -19.54 -23.38 35.54
N GLY A 486 -19.91 -24.56 35.07
CA GLY A 486 -21.11 -25.27 35.48
C GLY A 486 -22.41 -24.57 35.03
N ILE A 487 -22.33 -23.58 34.13
CA ILE A 487 -23.53 -22.92 33.58
C ILE A 487 -24.28 -23.89 32.70
N GLN A 488 -25.57 -23.99 32.92
CA GLN A 488 -26.44 -24.92 32.18
C GLN A 488 -27.29 -24.18 31.16
N GLY A 489 -27.51 -24.82 30.02
CA GLY A 489 -28.33 -24.32 28.90
C GLY A 489 -29.42 -25.28 28.47
N VAL A 490 -30.42 -24.72 27.80
CA VAL A 490 -31.53 -25.48 27.19
C VAL A 490 -31.64 -25.15 25.73
N ALA A 491 -31.43 -26.14 24.85
CA ALA A 491 -31.67 -26.04 23.42
C ALA A 491 -33.16 -26.36 23.11
N GLN A 492 -34.00 -25.33 23.15
CA GLN A 492 -35.47 -25.47 23.08
C GLN A 492 -35.96 -26.23 21.84
N SER A 493 -35.30 -26.07 20.69
CA SER A 493 -35.65 -26.76 19.44
C SER A 493 -35.50 -28.29 19.51
N MET A 494 -34.65 -28.81 20.39
CA MET A 494 -34.43 -30.25 20.54
C MET A 494 -35.63 -30.98 21.19
N PHE A 495 -36.51 -30.25 21.85
CA PHE A 495 -37.72 -30.82 22.45
C PHE A 495 -38.84 -31.15 21.45
N ILE A 496 -38.71 -30.73 20.19
CA ILE A 496 -39.67 -31.07 19.12
C ILE A 496 -39.77 -32.58 18.93
N TYR A 497 -38.66 -33.32 18.97
CA TYR A 497 -38.66 -34.76 18.77
C TYR A 497 -39.31 -35.54 19.95
N PRO A 498 -38.99 -35.24 21.22
CA PRO A 498 -39.77 -35.71 22.37
C PRO A 498 -41.26 -35.39 22.27
N LEU A 499 -41.64 -34.17 21.85
CA LEU A 499 -43.05 -33.79 21.66
C LEU A 499 -43.73 -34.61 20.58
N ILE A 500 -43.08 -34.85 19.44
CA ILE A 500 -43.64 -35.72 18.37
C ILE A 500 -43.88 -37.12 18.92
N LYS A 501 -42.91 -37.67 19.66
CA LYS A 501 -43.03 -39.00 20.28
C LYS A 501 -44.15 -39.04 21.33
N ALA A 502 -44.27 -38.04 22.21
CA ALA A 502 -45.33 -37.90 23.19
C ALA A 502 -46.73 -37.84 22.54
N VAL A 503 -46.88 -37.10 21.45
CA VAL A 503 -48.13 -37.03 20.68
C VAL A 503 -48.48 -38.40 20.06
N GLN A 504 -47.49 -39.14 19.53
CA GLN A 504 -47.69 -40.49 18.99
C GLN A 504 -48.16 -41.47 20.07
N GLU A 505 -47.54 -41.43 21.26
CA GLU A 505 -47.92 -42.27 22.40
C GLU A 505 -49.33 -41.92 22.93
N LEU A 506 -49.62 -40.62 23.07
CA LEU A 506 -50.95 -40.16 23.47
C LEU A 506 -52.03 -40.59 22.46
N SER A 507 -51.75 -40.46 21.15
CA SER A 507 -52.68 -40.94 20.10
C SER A 507 -52.93 -42.43 20.15
N ALA A 508 -51.91 -43.25 20.45
CA ALA A 508 -52.03 -44.67 20.62
C ALA A 508 -52.91 -45.02 21.87
N GLN A 509 -52.69 -44.31 23.00
CA GLN A 509 -53.47 -44.46 24.22
C GLN A 509 -54.95 -44.10 24.00
N VAL A 510 -55.21 -42.98 23.29
CA VAL A 510 -56.60 -42.57 22.95
C VAL A 510 -57.27 -43.60 22.06
N THR A 511 -56.57 -44.15 21.06
CA THR A 511 -57.10 -45.21 20.18
C THR A 511 -57.45 -46.47 20.98
N ALA A 512 -56.57 -46.92 21.88
CA ALA A 512 -56.82 -48.09 22.72
C ALA A 512 -58.00 -47.87 23.71
N LEU A 513 -58.09 -46.65 24.27
CA LEU A 513 -59.14 -46.27 25.16
C LEU A 513 -60.50 -46.24 24.42
N THR A 514 -60.53 -45.66 23.21
CA THR A 514 -61.72 -45.62 22.36
C THR A 514 -62.21 -47.02 21.98
N ALA A 515 -61.28 -47.91 21.59
CA ALA A 515 -61.62 -49.31 21.32
C ALA A 515 -62.22 -50.00 22.54
N ARG A 516 -61.65 -49.76 23.74
CA ARG A 516 -62.16 -50.36 24.99
C ARG A 516 -63.50 -49.79 25.41
N VAL A 517 -63.80 -48.52 25.17
CA VAL A 517 -65.13 -47.91 25.39
C VAL A 517 -66.11 -48.54 24.43
N THR A 518 -65.78 -48.68 23.15
CA THR A 518 -66.68 -49.36 22.17
C THR A 518 -66.97 -50.80 22.55
N GLU A 519 -66.02 -51.52 23.11
CA GLU A 519 -66.17 -52.90 23.61
C GLU A 519 -67.04 -52.96 24.85
N LEU A 520 -67.09 -51.92 25.67
CA LEU A 520 -67.95 -51.83 26.86
C LEU A 520 -69.38 -51.34 26.58
N GLU A 521 -69.58 -50.65 25.46
CA GLU A 521 -70.90 -50.13 25.02
C GLU A 521 -71.67 -51.09 24.10
N GLY A 522 -71.02 -52.17 23.59
CA GLY A 522 -71.61 -53.20 22.74
C GLY A 522 -71.91 -54.49 23.47
#